data_265d19a0893c4f73c1a5d43b47dd9949
#
_entry.id   265d19a0893c4f73c1a5d43b47dd9949
#
_cell.length_a   1.000
_cell.length_b   1.000
_cell.length_c   1.000
_cell.angle_alpha   90.00
_cell.angle_beta   90.00
_cell.angle_gamma   90.00
#
_symmetry.space_group_name_H-M   'P 1'
#
loop_
_entity.id
_entity.type
_entity.pdbx_description
1 polymer ?
#
loop_
_entity_poly.entity_id
_entity_poly.type
_entity_poly.pdbx_seq_one_letter_code
_entity_poly.pdbx_strand_id
1 'polypeptide(L)' 'MLHRMRTVSESVEEIKKLDEQSAVTANCIRSLCKDGKVHCVFTGKKILVDLDALLKYLSGESENFS' A
#
# COMPACT_ATOMS: atom_id res chain seq x y z
N MET A 1 14.26 -2.07 13.44
CA MET A 1 13.68 -3.13 12.61
C MET A 1 13.22 -2.60 11.26
N LEU A 2 13.49 -3.33 10.21
CA LEU A 2 13.12 -2.88 8.87
C LEU A 2 11.73 -3.38 8.50
N HIS A 3 10.92 -2.46 8.01
CA HIS A 3 9.63 -2.80 7.45
C HIS A 3 9.83 -3.38 6.04
N ARG A 4 8.86 -4.14 5.59
CA ARG A 4 8.91 -4.67 4.23
C ARG A 4 8.56 -3.56 3.26
N MET A 5 9.57 -3.07 2.56
CA MET A 5 9.37 -2.02 1.56
C MET A 5 9.28 -2.66 0.18
N ARG A 6 8.25 -2.31 -0.54
CA ARG A 6 8.00 -2.85 -1.89
C ARG A 6 7.65 -1.71 -2.83
N THR A 7 7.91 -1.92 -4.11
CA THR A 7 7.46 -0.94 -5.10
C THR A 7 5.94 -0.96 -5.14
N VAL A 8 5.36 0.07 -5.76
CA VAL A 8 3.90 0.15 -5.88
C VAL A 8 3.36 -1.08 -6.62
N SER A 9 4.02 -1.47 -7.71
CA SER A 9 3.59 -2.65 -8.48
C SER A 9 3.63 -3.91 -7.65
N GLU A 10 4.71 -4.09 -6.90
CA GLU A 10 4.85 -5.27 -6.04
C GLU A 10 3.79 -5.28 -4.95
N SER A 11 3.48 -4.09 -4.42
CA SER A 11 2.45 -3.99 -3.39
C SER A 11 1.08 -4.41 -3.93
N VAL A 12 0.76 -4.00 -5.16
CA VAL A 12 -0.50 -4.39 -5.79
C VAL A 12 -0.56 -5.91 -5.93
N GLU A 13 0.53 -6.52 -6.36
CA GLU A 13 0.57 -7.97 -6.53
C GLU A 13 0.39 -8.71 -5.21
N GLU A 14 1.03 -8.22 -4.16
CA GLU A 14 0.90 -8.83 -2.84
C GLU A 14 -0.54 -8.77 -2.34
N ILE A 15 -1.18 -7.63 -2.56
CA ILE A 15 -2.57 -7.47 -2.14
C ILE A 15 -3.48 -8.42 -2.91
N LYS A 16 -3.23 -8.59 -4.20
CA LYS A 16 -4.02 -9.50 -5.02
C LYS A 16 -3.86 -10.95 -4.60
N LYS A 17 -2.68 -11.31 -4.10
CA LYS A 17 -2.46 -12.66 -3.58
C LYS A 17 -3.27 -12.92 -2.33
N LEU A 18 -3.46 -11.88 -1.52
CA LEU A 18 -4.23 -11.99 -0.30
C LEU A 18 -5.72 -11.91 -0.57
N ASP A 19 -6.11 -11.13 -1.56
CA ASP A 19 -7.52 -10.95 -1.90
C ASP A 19 -7.64 -10.65 -3.39
N GLU A 20 -8.00 -11.66 -4.16
CA GLU A 20 -8.11 -11.53 -5.61
C GLU A 20 -9.16 -10.52 -6.05
N GLN A 21 -10.14 -10.27 -5.20
CA GLN A 21 -11.22 -9.36 -5.52
C GLN A 21 -10.95 -7.94 -5.05
N SER A 22 -9.77 -7.70 -4.54
CA SER A 22 -9.41 -6.38 -4.07
C SER A 22 -9.44 -5.37 -5.22
N ALA A 23 -10.05 -4.22 -4.97
CA ALA A 23 -10.12 -3.14 -5.93
C ALA A 23 -8.93 -2.19 -5.83
N VAL A 24 -7.96 -2.53 -5.02
CA VAL A 24 -6.78 -1.68 -4.84
C VAL A 24 -5.93 -1.68 -6.10
N THR A 25 -5.64 -0.49 -6.59
CA THR A 25 -4.83 -0.32 -7.80
C THR A 25 -3.56 0.45 -7.45
N ALA A 26 -2.63 0.49 -8.42
CA ALA A 26 -1.41 1.25 -8.24
C ALA A 26 -1.71 2.74 -7.98
N ASN A 27 -2.71 3.28 -8.68
CA ASN A 27 -3.10 4.67 -8.46
C ASN A 27 -3.61 4.89 -7.04
N CYS A 28 -4.36 3.95 -6.53
CA CYS A 28 -4.88 4.03 -5.17
C CYS A 28 -3.72 4.11 -4.17
N ILE A 29 -2.74 3.25 -4.33
CA ILE A 29 -1.58 3.22 -3.45
C ILE A 29 -0.78 4.52 -3.56
N ARG A 30 -0.61 5.02 -4.77
CA ARG A 30 0.10 6.28 -4.96
C ARG A 30 -0.61 7.43 -4.29
N SER A 31 -1.93 7.44 -4.36
CA SER A 31 -2.72 8.48 -3.69
C SER A 31 -2.54 8.43 -2.18
N LEU A 32 -2.53 7.23 -1.62
CA LEU A 32 -2.32 7.06 -0.18
C LEU A 32 -0.94 7.58 0.23
N CYS A 33 0.06 7.32 -0.60
CA CYS A 33 1.41 7.81 -0.34
C CYS A 33 1.45 9.34 -0.41
N LYS A 34 0.81 9.88 -1.42
CA LYS A 34 0.79 11.32 -1.64
C LYS A 34 0.08 12.04 -0.51
N ASP A 35 -0.98 11.45 0.00
CA ASP A 35 -1.74 12.02 1.09
C ASP A 35 -1.09 11.81 2.46
N GLY A 36 -0.03 11.02 2.51
CA GLY A 36 0.66 10.73 3.76
C GLY A 36 -0.05 9.75 4.65
N LYS A 37 -1.00 9.01 4.12
CA LYS A 37 -1.75 8.03 4.91
C LYS A 37 -1.01 6.73 5.10
N VAL A 38 -0.07 6.44 4.22
CA VAL A 38 0.76 5.26 4.29
C VAL A 38 2.21 5.70 4.14
N HIS A 39 3.07 5.14 4.96
CA HIS A 39 4.49 5.49 4.92
C HIS A 39 5.10 5.02 3.61
N CYS A 40 5.73 5.94 2.90
CA CYS A 40 6.39 5.65 1.63
C CYS A 40 7.73 6.36 1.56
N VAL A 41 8.62 5.79 0.78
CA VAL A 41 9.93 6.38 0.54
C VAL A 41 10.07 6.63 -0.96
N PHE A 42 10.42 7.83 -1.32
CA PHE A 42 10.63 8.18 -2.70
C PHE A 42 12.12 8.09 -3.01
N THR A 43 12.48 7.19 -3.91
CA THR A 43 13.88 6.98 -4.27
C THR A 43 14.02 7.18 -5.77
N GLY A 44 14.49 8.34 -6.18
CA GLY A 44 14.68 8.61 -7.58
C GLY A 44 13.42 8.37 -8.39
N LYS A 45 13.42 7.32 -9.17
CA LYS A 45 12.29 7.01 -10.05
C LYS A 45 11.26 6.08 -9.44
N LYS A 46 11.53 5.57 -8.26
CA LYS A 46 10.67 4.57 -7.65
C LYS A 46 10.04 5.06 -6.37
N ILE A 47 8.87 4.55 -6.08
CA ILE A 47 8.20 4.78 -4.81
C ILE A 47 8.19 3.45 -4.08
N LEU A 48 8.76 3.43 -2.89
CA LEU A 48 8.74 2.23 -2.06
C LEU A 48 7.67 2.40 -1.01
N VAL A 49 6.79 1.43 -0.92
CA VAL A 49 5.66 1.46 0.00
C VAL A 49 5.92 0.54 1.17
N ASP A 50 5.62 1.00 2.37
CA ASP A 50 5.68 0.15 3.56
C ASP A 50 4.49 -0.80 3.48
N LEU A 51 4.75 -2.02 3.03
CA LEU A 51 3.69 -3.00 2.82
C LEU A 51 2.91 -3.30 4.09
N ASP A 52 3.61 -3.41 5.21
CA ASP A 52 2.94 -3.69 6.47
C ASP A 52 1.98 -2.57 6.86
N ALA A 53 2.42 -1.32 6.69
CA ALA A 53 1.58 -0.18 6.98
C ALA A 53 0.40 -0.11 6.02
N LEU A 54 0.63 -0.45 4.77
CA LEU A 54 -0.43 -0.44 3.77
C LEU A 54 -1.52 -1.47 4.10
N LEU A 55 -1.11 -2.68 4.43
CA LEU A 55 -2.06 -3.72 4.78
C LEU A 55 -2.85 -3.35 6.03
N LYS A 56 -2.17 -2.78 7.00
CA LYS A 56 -2.82 -2.35 8.22
C LYS A 56 -3.83 -1.23 7.95
N TYR A 57 -3.45 -0.28 7.09
CA TYR A 57 -4.33 0.81 6.74
C TYR A 57 -5.59 0.31 6.04
N LEU A 58 -5.43 -0.59 5.08
CA LEU A 58 -6.57 -1.12 4.35
C LEU A 58 -7.52 -1.89 5.26
N SER A 59 -6.95 -2.66 6.18
CA SER A 59 -7.76 -3.42 7.13
C SER A 59 -8.53 -2.48 8.06
N GLY A 60 -7.84 -1.48 8.58
CA GLY A 60 -8.47 -0.52 9.48
C GLY A 60 -9.53 0.32 8.78
N GLU A 61 -9.26 0.70 7.54
CA GLU A 61 -10.20 1.50 6.75
C GLU A 61 -11.50 0.72 6.53
N SER A 62 -11.38 -0.56 6.25
CA SER A 62 -12.55 -1.40 6.05
C SER A 62 -13.43 -1.44 7.29
N GLU A 63 -12.83 -1.47 8.44
CA GLU A 63 -13.56 -1.47 9.70
C GLU A 63 -14.25 -0.14 9.94
N ASN A 64 -13.59 0.93 9.58
CA ASN A 64 -14.11 2.27 9.81
C ASN A 64 -15.29 2.63 8.94
N PHE A 65 -15.42 1.96 7.81
CA PHE A 65 -16.50 2.24 6.88
C PHE A 65 -17.80 1.58 7.26
N SER A 66 -17.75 0.69 8.17
CA SER A 66 -18.98 -0.02 8.56
C SER A 66 -19.94 0.88 9.31
#